data_a8b2940350d77925b5d9b8da8cf535c2
#
_entry.id   a8b2940350d77925b5d9b8da8cf535c2
#
_cell.length_a   1.000
_cell.length_b   1.000
_cell.length_c   1.000
_cell.angle_alpha   90.00
_cell.angle_beta   90.00
_cell.angle_gamma   90.00
#
_symmetry.space_group_name_H-M   'P 1'
#
loop_
_entity.id
_entity.type
_entity.pdbx_description
1 polymer ?
#
loop_
_entity_poly.entity_id
_entity_poly.type
_entity_poly.pdbx_seq_one_letter_code
_entity_poly.pdbx_strand_id
1 'polypeptide(L)'
;IYKRKLNLCGVLTHYRSADELSCEFFWQKSIFKQVKNETKIICEKLLLPIPKFHSANSSALFRFNNFDEDLVRVGIAQYGYLETNIIFDKPKLKPVMSLWANKISTCKIKKNEKVGYGGTYLAKKDMKISTYNLGYGDGFLRLNGKQKYTTSKGYEILGRVSMDNISVNSEDEEICIFDDVRELAKIQDTITYEITTTLNPNIPKE
;
A
#
# COMPACT_ATOMS: atom_id res chain seq x y z
N ILE A 1 -27.76 -15.24 -18.63
CA ILE A 1 -28.31 -14.94 -17.31
C ILE A 1 -29.69 -15.57 -17.18
N TYR A 2 -30.68 -15.16 -17.97
CA TYR A 2 -32.07 -15.64 -17.87
C TYR A 2 -32.20 -17.16 -18.06
N LYS A 3 -31.60 -17.71 -19.13
CA LYS A 3 -31.63 -19.15 -19.42
C LYS A 3 -30.86 -20.01 -18.41
N ARG A 4 -29.85 -19.42 -17.71
CA ARG A 4 -29.01 -20.15 -16.75
C ARG A 4 -29.42 -19.94 -15.29
N LYS A 5 -30.53 -19.25 -15.02
CA LYS A 5 -31.01 -18.92 -13.68
C LYS A 5 -29.96 -18.15 -12.83
N LEU A 6 -29.09 -17.36 -13.47
CA LEU A 6 -28.14 -16.51 -12.78
C LEU A 6 -28.82 -15.20 -12.38
N ASN A 7 -28.53 -14.72 -11.19
CA ASN A 7 -28.98 -13.43 -10.71
C ASN A 7 -27.91 -12.36 -10.98
N LEU A 8 -28.27 -11.29 -11.68
CA LEU A 8 -27.40 -10.14 -11.91
C LEU A 8 -27.51 -9.19 -10.73
N CYS A 9 -26.56 -9.23 -9.80
CA CYS A 9 -26.57 -8.42 -8.59
C CYS A 9 -25.91 -7.04 -8.76
N GLY A 10 -24.95 -6.92 -9.67
CA GLY A 10 -24.22 -5.66 -9.86
C GLY A 10 -23.53 -5.54 -11.20
N VAL A 11 -23.30 -4.30 -11.61
CA VAL A 11 -22.52 -3.92 -12.80
C VAL A 11 -21.47 -2.90 -12.38
N LEU A 12 -20.22 -3.13 -12.75
CA LEU A 12 -19.13 -2.26 -12.32
C LEU A 12 -18.16 -1.92 -13.47
N THR A 13 -17.46 -0.82 -13.28
CA THR A 13 -16.17 -0.55 -13.95
C THR A 13 -15.13 -0.18 -12.91
N HIS A 14 -13.85 -0.19 -13.28
CA HIS A 14 -12.76 0.32 -12.45
C HIS A 14 -12.04 1.43 -13.20
N TYR A 15 -12.02 2.63 -12.62
CA TYR A 15 -11.34 3.78 -13.23
C TYR A 15 -9.83 3.58 -13.19
N ARG A 16 -9.19 3.62 -14.36
CA ARG A 16 -7.73 3.43 -14.49
C ARG A 16 -6.90 4.69 -14.22
N SER A 17 -7.51 5.87 -14.36
CA SER A 17 -6.83 7.18 -14.27
C SER A 17 -7.62 8.18 -13.42
N ALA A 18 -8.22 7.71 -12.30
CA ALA A 18 -8.96 8.60 -11.41
C ALA A 18 -8.03 9.48 -10.56
N ASP A 19 -6.79 9.07 -10.39
CA ASP A 19 -5.70 9.71 -9.67
C ASP A 19 -4.92 10.73 -10.52
N GLU A 20 -5.07 10.69 -11.83
CA GLU A 20 -4.32 11.50 -12.79
C GLU A 20 -5.14 12.65 -13.39
N LEU A 21 -4.43 13.67 -13.91
CA LEU A 21 -5.00 14.70 -14.75
C LEU A 21 -5.13 14.20 -16.19
N SER A 22 -6.16 13.41 -16.45
CA SER A 22 -6.41 12.81 -17.75
C SER A 22 -7.88 12.93 -18.14
N CYS A 23 -8.16 13.07 -19.45
CA CYS A 23 -9.51 12.98 -20.01
C CYS A 23 -10.07 11.56 -19.99
N GLU A 24 -9.23 10.55 -19.84
CA GLU A 24 -9.55 9.12 -19.77
C GLU A 24 -10.62 8.81 -18.71
N PHE A 25 -10.50 9.44 -17.56
CA PHE A 25 -11.49 9.30 -16.49
C PHE A 25 -12.89 9.71 -16.95
N PHE A 26 -13.02 10.87 -17.60
CA PHE A 26 -14.31 11.38 -18.06
C PHE A 26 -14.89 10.55 -19.20
N TRP A 27 -14.02 10.09 -20.10
CA TRP A 27 -14.40 9.18 -21.18
C TRP A 27 -14.94 7.87 -20.60
N GLN A 28 -14.24 7.23 -19.69
CA GLN A 28 -14.66 5.99 -19.04
C GLN A 28 -15.96 6.18 -18.25
N LYS A 29 -16.11 7.32 -17.56
CA LYS A 29 -17.35 7.69 -16.86
C LYS A 29 -18.53 7.83 -17.81
N SER A 30 -18.33 8.43 -18.99
CA SER A 30 -19.35 8.56 -20.02
C SER A 30 -19.80 7.20 -20.56
N ILE A 31 -18.85 6.32 -20.88
CA ILE A 31 -19.16 4.94 -21.32
C ILE A 31 -19.94 4.19 -20.25
N PHE A 32 -19.51 4.27 -18.98
CA PHE A 32 -20.20 3.57 -17.91
C PHE A 32 -21.63 4.09 -17.71
N LYS A 33 -21.86 5.39 -17.91
CA LYS A 33 -23.21 5.96 -17.92
C LYS A 33 -24.10 5.36 -19.01
N GLN A 34 -23.56 5.14 -20.22
CA GLN A 34 -24.28 4.45 -21.29
C GLN A 34 -24.60 3.01 -20.91
N VAL A 35 -23.61 2.27 -20.40
CA VAL A 35 -23.82 0.89 -19.93
C VAL A 35 -24.90 0.80 -18.84
N LYS A 36 -24.92 1.75 -17.88
CA LYS A 36 -25.97 1.84 -16.86
C LYS A 36 -27.36 1.96 -17.49
N ASN A 37 -27.51 2.89 -18.43
CA ASN A 37 -28.80 3.14 -19.10
C ASN A 37 -29.27 1.92 -19.91
N GLU A 38 -28.38 1.33 -20.71
CA GLU A 38 -28.69 0.13 -21.50
C GLU A 38 -29.05 -1.05 -20.59
N THR A 39 -28.32 -1.24 -19.49
CA THR A 39 -28.63 -2.31 -18.51
C THR A 39 -30.02 -2.13 -17.92
N LYS A 40 -30.40 -0.92 -17.54
CA LYS A 40 -31.74 -0.63 -17.01
C LYS A 40 -32.83 -0.98 -18.03
N ILE A 41 -32.68 -0.51 -19.27
CA ILE A 41 -33.63 -0.80 -20.37
C ILE A 41 -33.77 -2.31 -20.59
N ILE A 42 -32.66 -3.06 -20.59
CA ILE A 42 -32.68 -4.52 -20.78
C ILE A 42 -33.36 -5.19 -19.60
N CYS A 43 -33.07 -4.78 -18.37
CA CYS A 43 -33.74 -5.35 -17.18
C CYS A 43 -35.23 -5.10 -17.19
N GLU A 44 -35.67 -3.90 -17.55
CA GLU A 44 -37.09 -3.56 -17.68
C GLU A 44 -37.79 -4.43 -18.75
N LYS A 45 -37.20 -4.57 -19.94
CA LYS A 45 -37.73 -5.40 -21.03
C LYS A 45 -37.85 -6.87 -20.65
N LEU A 46 -36.93 -7.37 -19.80
CA LEU A 46 -36.89 -8.77 -19.39
C LEU A 46 -37.55 -9.01 -18.03
N LEU A 47 -38.18 -8.00 -17.45
CA LEU A 47 -38.77 -8.05 -16.09
C LEU A 47 -37.79 -8.57 -15.03
N LEU A 48 -36.52 -8.15 -15.13
CA LEU A 48 -35.46 -8.48 -14.19
C LEU A 48 -35.26 -7.35 -13.17
N PRO A 49 -34.82 -7.67 -11.95
CA PRO A 49 -34.41 -6.65 -10.99
C PRO A 49 -33.27 -5.79 -11.56
N ILE A 50 -33.30 -4.49 -11.30
CA ILE A 50 -32.20 -3.58 -11.67
C ILE A 50 -31.01 -3.87 -10.76
N PRO A 51 -29.83 -4.19 -11.32
CA PRO A 51 -28.63 -4.46 -10.52
C PRO A 51 -28.07 -3.18 -9.89
N LYS A 52 -27.26 -3.32 -8.84
CA LYS A 52 -26.49 -2.20 -8.28
C LYS A 52 -25.35 -1.79 -9.21
N PHE A 53 -25.08 -0.49 -9.27
CA PHE A 53 -23.99 0.06 -10.07
C PHE A 53 -22.90 0.65 -9.18
N HIS A 54 -21.65 0.41 -9.54
CA HIS A 54 -20.52 1.02 -8.84
C HIS A 54 -19.27 1.15 -9.71
N SER A 55 -18.65 2.32 -9.70
CA SER A 55 -17.44 2.60 -10.47
C SER A 55 -16.32 3.19 -9.61
N ALA A 56 -16.65 3.98 -8.60
CA ALA A 56 -15.68 4.72 -7.83
C ALA A 56 -14.74 3.81 -7.00
N ASN A 57 -13.44 4.01 -7.20
CA ASN A 57 -12.35 3.60 -6.32
C ASN A 57 -12.02 4.72 -5.33
N SER A 58 -10.98 4.55 -4.49
CA SER A 58 -10.57 5.56 -3.51
C SER A 58 -10.31 6.93 -4.15
N SER A 59 -9.57 6.98 -5.25
CA SER A 59 -9.22 8.24 -5.93
C SER A 59 -10.45 8.92 -6.54
N ALA A 60 -11.32 8.18 -7.20
CA ALA A 60 -12.55 8.72 -7.77
C ALA A 60 -13.48 9.25 -6.69
N LEU A 61 -13.60 8.56 -5.56
CA LEU A 61 -14.45 8.97 -4.44
C LEU A 61 -14.09 10.37 -3.93
N PHE A 62 -12.82 10.68 -3.79
CA PHE A 62 -12.36 11.98 -3.29
C PHE A 62 -12.16 13.04 -4.39
N ARG A 63 -12.30 12.67 -5.65
CA ARG A 63 -12.23 13.61 -6.78
C ARG A 63 -13.55 14.31 -7.05
N PHE A 64 -14.68 13.68 -6.69
CA PHE A 64 -16.02 14.20 -6.97
C PHE A 64 -16.90 14.17 -5.73
N ASN A 65 -17.66 15.24 -5.55
CA ASN A 65 -18.57 15.37 -4.41
C ASN A 65 -19.90 14.63 -4.60
N ASN A 66 -20.24 14.21 -5.83
CA ASN A 66 -21.51 13.56 -6.12
C ASN A 66 -21.32 12.31 -6.99
N PHE A 67 -21.83 11.19 -6.50
CA PHE A 67 -21.97 9.93 -7.23
C PHE A 67 -23.46 9.57 -7.27
N ASP A 68 -23.94 9.19 -8.46
CA ASP A 68 -25.30 8.68 -8.68
C ASP A 68 -25.30 7.14 -8.76
N GLU A 69 -24.46 6.51 -7.96
CA GLU A 69 -24.23 5.06 -7.94
C GLU A 69 -24.51 4.51 -6.55
N ASP A 70 -24.85 3.21 -6.53
CA ASP A 70 -25.32 2.55 -5.30
C ASP A 70 -24.20 2.26 -4.29
N LEU A 71 -22.95 2.10 -4.77
CA LEU A 71 -21.81 1.66 -3.96
C LEU A 71 -20.51 2.33 -4.43
N VAL A 72 -19.55 2.38 -3.52
CA VAL A 72 -18.15 2.75 -3.79
C VAL A 72 -17.22 1.63 -3.31
N ARG A 73 -16.03 1.53 -3.89
CA ARG A 73 -15.01 0.55 -3.50
C ARG A 73 -13.80 1.28 -2.95
N VAL A 74 -13.74 1.39 -1.63
CA VAL A 74 -12.63 2.04 -0.94
C VAL A 74 -11.57 1.00 -0.58
N GLY A 75 -10.36 1.20 -1.05
CA GLY A 75 -9.20 0.36 -0.76
C GLY A 75 -8.15 1.16 0.01
N ILE A 76 -7.19 1.74 -0.71
CA ILE A 76 -6.02 2.39 -0.10
C ILE A 76 -6.36 3.53 0.88
N ALA A 77 -7.49 4.21 0.68
CA ALA A 77 -7.91 5.26 1.59
C ALA A 77 -8.27 4.76 3.00
N GLN A 78 -8.63 3.48 3.16
CA GLN A 78 -8.84 2.86 4.48
C GLN A 78 -7.54 2.76 5.27
N TYR A 79 -6.40 2.64 4.57
CA TYR A 79 -5.07 2.61 5.19
C TYR A 79 -4.49 4.00 5.45
N GLY A 80 -5.26 5.06 5.11
CA GLY A 80 -4.85 6.43 5.34
C GLY A 80 -4.01 7.04 4.21
N TYR A 81 -4.04 6.44 3.02
CA TYR A 81 -3.32 6.94 1.85
C TYR A 81 -4.26 7.32 0.72
N LEU A 82 -3.89 8.35 -0.01
CA LEU A 82 -4.56 8.79 -1.22
C LEU A 82 -3.51 9.35 -2.19
N GLU A 83 -3.18 8.57 -3.18
CA GLU A 83 -2.26 8.94 -4.25
C GLU A 83 -3.08 9.55 -5.39
N THR A 84 -3.15 10.87 -5.44
CA THR A 84 -3.83 11.63 -6.48
C THR A 84 -3.01 12.86 -6.84
N ASN A 85 -3.25 13.43 -8.02
CA ASN A 85 -2.58 14.64 -8.44
C ASN A 85 -2.75 15.78 -7.41
N ILE A 86 -1.74 16.62 -7.28
CA ILE A 86 -1.67 17.71 -6.29
C ILE A 86 -2.78 18.76 -6.45
N ILE A 87 -3.35 18.87 -7.67
CA ILE A 87 -4.40 19.85 -7.99
C ILE A 87 -5.75 19.46 -7.37
N PHE A 88 -5.95 18.16 -7.05
CA PHE A 88 -7.20 17.74 -6.44
C PHE A 88 -7.22 18.09 -4.96
N ASP A 89 -8.34 18.63 -4.50
CA ASP A 89 -8.58 18.80 -3.07
C ASP A 89 -8.63 17.42 -2.39
N LYS A 90 -7.76 17.23 -1.38
CA LYS A 90 -7.58 15.94 -0.73
C LYS A 90 -7.95 16.03 0.74
N PRO A 91 -8.73 15.07 1.24
CA PRO A 91 -8.89 14.95 2.68
C PRO A 91 -7.54 14.63 3.33
N LYS A 92 -7.31 15.15 4.51
CA LYS A 92 -6.14 14.77 5.34
C LYS A 92 -6.38 13.38 5.94
N LEU A 93 -5.99 12.36 5.21
CA LEU A 93 -5.98 11.00 5.72
C LEU A 93 -4.73 10.77 6.59
N LYS A 94 -4.87 9.94 7.61
CA LYS A 94 -3.77 9.54 8.49
C LYS A 94 -3.45 8.07 8.25
N PRO A 95 -2.17 7.69 8.04
CA PRO A 95 -1.76 6.30 8.05
C PRO A 95 -2.27 5.59 9.32
N VAL A 96 -2.81 4.39 9.17
CA VAL A 96 -3.37 3.60 10.28
C VAL A 96 -2.55 2.37 10.59
N MET A 97 -1.49 2.11 9.81
CA MET A 97 -0.65 0.94 9.95
C MET A 97 0.76 1.34 10.34
N SER A 98 1.30 0.69 11.36
CA SER A 98 2.71 0.73 11.74
C SER A 98 3.28 -0.68 11.81
N LEU A 99 4.58 -0.82 11.55
CA LEU A 99 5.31 -2.08 11.67
C LEU A 99 6.37 -1.93 12.75
N TRP A 100 6.38 -2.87 13.67
CA TRP A 100 7.30 -2.90 14.79
C TRP A 100 8.16 -4.16 14.76
N ALA A 101 9.35 -4.08 15.33
CA ALA A 101 10.26 -5.22 15.45
C ALA A 101 10.94 -5.25 16.81
N ASN A 102 11.05 -6.45 17.36
CA ASN A 102 11.67 -6.71 18.66
C ASN A 102 13.14 -7.06 18.51
N LYS A 103 13.95 -6.60 19.44
CA LYS A 103 15.37 -6.89 19.47
C LYS A 103 15.64 -8.36 19.84
N ILE A 104 16.51 -9.00 19.06
CA ILE A 104 16.99 -10.35 19.34
C ILE A 104 18.32 -10.32 20.07
N SER A 105 19.25 -9.45 19.62
CA SER A 105 20.60 -9.37 20.18
C SER A 105 21.24 -8.02 19.88
N THR A 106 22.29 -7.70 20.63
CA THR A 106 23.15 -6.53 20.39
C THR A 106 24.61 -6.97 20.37
N CYS A 107 25.38 -6.46 19.42
CA CYS A 107 26.83 -6.66 19.39
C CYS A 107 27.58 -5.36 19.12
N LYS A 108 28.86 -5.37 19.50
CA LYS A 108 29.79 -4.28 19.17
C LYS A 108 30.53 -4.65 17.88
N ILE A 109 30.61 -3.72 16.96
CA ILE A 109 31.42 -3.83 15.75
C ILE A 109 32.46 -2.73 15.73
N LYS A 110 33.63 -3.05 15.16
CA LYS A 110 34.73 -2.09 15.01
C LYS A 110 34.66 -1.38 13.66
N LYS A 111 35.34 -0.25 13.59
CA LYS A 111 35.55 0.45 12.32
C LYS A 111 36.09 -0.53 11.27
N ASN A 112 35.58 -0.45 10.05
CA ASN A 112 35.89 -1.30 8.90
C ASN A 112 35.35 -2.73 8.98
N GLU A 113 34.60 -3.13 10.00
CA GLU A 113 33.86 -4.38 9.97
C GLU A 113 32.62 -4.26 9.09
N LYS A 114 32.25 -5.39 8.48
CA LYS A 114 31.16 -5.47 7.52
C LYS A 114 29.92 -6.09 8.14
N VAL A 115 28.72 -5.58 7.75
CA VAL A 115 27.42 -6.05 8.23
C VAL A 115 26.55 -6.52 7.06
N GLY A 116 25.74 -7.55 7.32
CA GLY A 116 24.75 -8.09 6.40
C GLY A 116 25.35 -8.99 5.30
N TYR A 117 24.47 -9.60 4.53
CA TYR A 117 24.88 -10.49 3.42
C TYR A 117 25.70 -9.73 2.36
N GLY A 118 26.85 -10.33 2.01
CA GLY A 118 27.81 -9.74 1.09
C GLY A 118 28.57 -8.54 1.68
N GLY A 119 28.45 -8.29 2.98
CA GLY A 119 29.14 -7.20 3.67
C GLY A 119 28.85 -5.82 3.07
N THR A 120 27.61 -5.57 2.71
CA THR A 120 27.19 -4.36 1.96
C THR A 120 27.25 -3.08 2.79
N TYR A 121 27.23 -3.18 4.12
CA TYR A 121 27.51 -2.06 5.02
C TYR A 121 28.92 -2.18 5.58
N LEU A 122 29.66 -1.08 5.58
CA LEU A 122 30.98 -0.96 6.17
C LEU A 122 30.92 0.02 7.35
N ALA A 123 31.26 -0.45 8.54
CA ALA A 123 31.25 0.39 9.75
C ALA A 123 32.29 1.53 9.64
N LYS A 124 31.85 2.78 9.71
CA LYS A 124 32.72 3.97 9.63
C LYS A 124 33.44 4.28 10.93
N LYS A 125 32.95 3.75 12.04
CA LYS A 125 33.48 3.90 13.42
C LYS A 125 33.08 2.68 14.23
N ASP A 126 33.69 2.54 15.40
CA ASP A 126 33.22 1.58 16.39
C ASP A 126 31.80 1.91 16.81
N MET A 127 30.90 0.94 16.80
CA MET A 127 29.51 1.16 17.12
C MET A 127 28.83 -0.11 17.65
N LYS A 128 27.69 0.07 18.30
CA LYS A 128 26.79 -1.03 18.62
C LYS A 128 25.74 -1.16 17.53
N ILE A 129 25.38 -2.37 17.20
CA ILE A 129 24.29 -2.72 16.30
C ILE A 129 23.42 -3.77 16.97
N SER A 130 22.13 -3.74 16.69
CA SER A 130 21.20 -4.77 17.15
C SER A 130 20.54 -5.46 15.99
N THR A 131 20.23 -6.73 16.20
CA THR A 131 19.46 -7.58 15.28
C THR A 131 18.01 -7.59 15.77
N TYR A 132 17.08 -7.38 14.85
CA TYR A 132 15.64 -7.37 15.10
C TYR A 132 14.94 -8.45 14.27
N ASN A 133 13.83 -8.99 14.82
CA ASN A 133 13.02 -10.08 14.24
C ASN A 133 12.11 -9.62 13.11
N LEU A 134 12.67 -9.07 12.06
CA LEU A 134 11.94 -8.68 10.86
C LEU A 134 12.80 -8.96 9.63
N GLY A 135 12.22 -9.58 8.62
CA GLY A 135 12.93 -9.87 7.37
C GLY A 135 12.02 -9.87 6.15
N TYR A 136 12.57 -10.25 5.00
CA TYR A 136 11.77 -10.33 3.79
C TYR A 136 10.78 -11.52 3.79
N GLY A 137 10.95 -12.50 4.66
CA GLY A 137 9.99 -13.58 4.91
C GLY A 137 8.69 -13.05 5.55
N ASP A 138 8.78 -11.94 6.27
CA ASP A 138 7.63 -11.22 6.83
C ASP A 138 6.97 -10.27 5.82
N GLY A 139 7.45 -10.27 4.57
CA GLY A 139 6.98 -9.34 3.55
C GLY A 139 7.63 -7.96 3.60
N PHE A 140 8.63 -7.75 4.48
CA PHE A 140 9.41 -6.53 4.46
C PHE A 140 10.36 -6.51 3.26
N LEU A 141 10.73 -5.32 2.81
CA LEU A 141 11.57 -5.14 1.62
C LEU A 141 12.99 -5.64 1.86
N ARG A 142 13.54 -6.38 0.89
CA ARG A 142 14.90 -6.91 1.03
C ARG A 142 15.97 -5.84 1.13
N LEU A 143 15.74 -4.62 0.63
CA LEU A 143 16.73 -3.54 0.58
C LEU A 143 18.09 -4.09 0.11
N ASN A 144 18.42 -3.96 -1.16
CA ASN A 144 19.56 -4.67 -1.80
C ASN A 144 20.95 -4.20 -1.31
N GLY A 145 21.01 -3.37 -0.27
CA GLY A 145 22.22 -2.80 0.33
C GLY A 145 22.72 -1.54 -0.38
N LYS A 146 22.09 -1.13 -1.47
CA LYS A 146 22.33 0.17 -2.11
C LYS A 146 21.30 1.21 -1.67
N GLN A 147 20.11 0.76 -1.38
CA GLN A 147 19.02 1.59 -0.86
C GLN A 147 19.20 1.76 0.64
N LYS A 148 19.12 3.01 1.09
CA LYS A 148 19.14 3.33 2.52
C LYS A 148 17.73 3.55 2.98
N TYR A 149 17.40 2.96 4.09
CA TYR A 149 16.14 3.22 4.78
C TYR A 149 16.40 3.55 6.25
N THR A 150 15.71 4.57 6.71
CA THR A 150 15.75 5.03 8.10
C THR A 150 14.37 4.85 8.71
N THR A 151 14.32 4.22 9.86
CA THR A 151 13.07 3.98 10.59
C THR A 151 12.41 5.28 11.03
N SER A 152 11.14 5.24 11.45
CA SER A 152 10.41 6.44 11.93
C SER A 152 11.12 7.19 13.06
N LYS A 153 11.95 6.50 13.86
CA LYS A 153 12.77 7.12 14.92
C LYS A 153 14.17 7.55 14.47
N GLY A 154 14.51 7.43 13.21
CA GLY A 154 15.82 7.87 12.68
C GLY A 154 16.91 6.81 12.75
N TYR A 155 16.60 5.53 13.01
CA TYR A 155 17.57 4.44 13.00
C TYR A 155 17.79 3.91 11.57
N GLU A 156 19.05 3.76 11.18
CA GLU A 156 19.42 3.23 9.85
C GLU A 156 19.41 1.70 9.87
N ILE A 157 18.77 1.07 8.88
CA ILE A 157 18.92 -0.35 8.59
C ILE A 157 20.27 -0.56 7.89
N LEU A 158 21.11 -1.43 8.46
CA LEU A 158 22.49 -1.63 8.07
C LEU A 158 22.64 -2.87 7.20
N GLY A 159 23.07 -2.70 5.98
CA GLY A 159 23.31 -3.81 5.05
C GLY A 159 22.01 -4.36 4.44
N ARG A 160 22.08 -5.59 3.94
CA ARG A 160 20.94 -6.27 3.33
C ARG A 160 20.04 -6.89 4.38
N VAL A 161 18.75 -6.74 4.20
CA VAL A 161 17.72 -7.44 4.97
C VAL A 161 17.85 -8.95 4.71
N SER A 162 17.83 -9.77 5.76
CA SER A 162 17.81 -11.24 5.67
C SER A 162 16.37 -11.77 5.60
N MET A 163 16.20 -13.10 5.60
CA MET A 163 14.87 -13.70 5.55
C MET A 163 14.04 -13.29 6.78
N ASP A 164 14.65 -13.36 7.98
CA ASP A 164 13.94 -13.23 9.25
C ASP A 164 14.49 -12.10 10.12
N ASN A 165 15.55 -11.38 9.67
CA ASN A 165 16.23 -10.42 10.51
C ASN A 165 16.72 -9.19 9.75
N ILE A 166 16.78 -8.06 10.48
CA ILE A 166 17.46 -6.84 10.07
C ILE A 166 18.51 -6.44 11.10
N SER A 167 19.56 -5.77 10.65
CA SER A 167 20.54 -5.13 11.52
C SER A 167 20.29 -3.62 11.56
N VAL A 168 20.27 -3.04 12.75
CA VAL A 168 19.93 -1.62 12.93
C VAL A 168 20.89 -0.98 13.94
N ASN A 169 21.22 0.30 13.76
CA ASN A 169 22.03 1.09 14.67
C ASN A 169 21.23 1.58 15.90
N SER A 170 20.55 0.69 16.58
CA SER A 170 19.74 0.99 17.77
C SER A 170 20.05 0.01 18.89
N GLU A 171 19.79 0.41 20.13
CA GLU A 171 19.84 -0.45 21.33
C GLU A 171 18.44 -0.62 21.97
N ASP A 172 17.40 -0.01 21.39
CA ASP A 172 16.03 -0.12 21.90
C ASP A 172 15.54 -1.58 21.85
N GLU A 173 14.73 -1.99 22.83
CA GLU A 173 14.16 -3.35 22.87
C GLU A 173 13.16 -3.57 21.74
N GLU A 174 12.44 -2.52 21.37
CA GLU A 174 11.45 -2.51 20.31
C GLU A 174 11.60 -1.23 19.48
N ILE A 175 11.51 -1.36 18.16
CA ILE A 175 11.61 -0.23 17.25
C ILE A 175 10.42 -0.19 16.27
N CYS A 176 9.89 1.01 16.04
CA CYS A 176 8.97 1.26 14.95
C CYS A 176 9.77 1.34 13.63
N ILE A 177 9.54 0.38 12.75
CA ILE A 177 10.18 0.33 11.43
C ILE A 177 9.57 1.42 10.55
N PHE A 178 8.25 1.45 10.47
CA PHE A 178 7.50 2.54 9.84
C PHE A 178 6.14 2.75 10.49
N ASP A 179 5.65 3.95 10.44
CA ASP A 179 4.29 4.40 10.69
C ASP A 179 3.68 5.12 9.47
N ASP A 180 4.48 5.23 8.41
CA ASP A 180 4.10 5.75 7.09
C ASP A 180 4.93 5.05 6.01
N VAL A 181 4.26 4.41 5.05
CA VAL A 181 4.93 3.62 4.00
C VAL A 181 5.33 4.42 2.77
N ARG A 182 5.02 5.73 2.71
CA ARG A 182 5.28 6.55 1.52
C ARG A 182 6.76 6.62 1.15
N GLU A 183 7.65 6.65 2.14
CA GLU A 183 9.09 6.64 1.90
C GLU A 183 9.55 5.28 1.35
N LEU A 184 9.08 4.18 1.92
CA LEU A 184 9.37 2.84 1.42
C LEU A 184 8.88 2.64 -0.02
N ALA A 185 7.69 3.12 -0.34
CA ALA A 185 7.14 3.06 -1.69
C ALA A 185 8.04 3.81 -2.68
N LYS A 186 8.53 5.01 -2.34
CA LYS A 186 9.48 5.77 -3.16
C LYS A 186 10.82 5.03 -3.35
N ILE A 187 11.36 4.44 -2.30
CA ILE A 187 12.63 3.71 -2.35
C ILE A 187 12.53 2.50 -3.29
N GLN A 188 11.37 1.87 -3.37
CA GLN A 188 11.10 0.70 -4.20
C GLN A 188 10.52 1.02 -5.57
N ASP A 189 10.31 2.30 -5.87
CA ASP A 189 9.66 2.76 -7.11
C ASP A 189 8.30 2.05 -7.32
N THR A 190 7.48 2.07 -6.27
CA THR A 190 6.16 1.43 -6.25
C THR A 190 5.13 2.29 -5.52
N ILE A 191 3.92 1.77 -5.36
CA ILE A 191 2.80 2.44 -4.71
C ILE A 191 2.66 2.01 -3.24
N THR A 192 2.09 2.88 -2.41
CA THR A 192 1.83 2.59 -0.98
C THR A 192 0.99 1.32 -0.80
N TYR A 193 0.12 1.02 -1.77
CA TYR A 193 -0.73 -0.17 -1.74
C TYR A 193 0.08 -1.46 -1.74
N GLU A 194 1.11 -1.56 -2.58
CA GLU A 194 1.97 -2.74 -2.66
C GLU A 194 2.69 -2.97 -1.34
N ILE A 195 3.27 -1.92 -0.75
CA ILE A 195 3.96 -2.04 0.55
C ILE A 195 3.01 -2.56 1.63
N THR A 196 1.77 -2.07 1.68
CA THR A 196 0.82 -2.46 2.72
C THR A 196 0.29 -3.89 2.55
N THR A 197 0.20 -4.39 1.32
CA THR A 197 -0.39 -5.70 1.01
C THR A 197 0.63 -6.83 0.94
N THR A 198 1.92 -6.53 0.85
CA THR A 198 2.99 -7.55 0.81
C THR A 198 3.37 -8.08 2.19
N LEU A 199 3.02 -7.37 3.27
CA LEU A 199 3.29 -7.85 4.63
C LEU A 199 2.56 -9.17 4.91
N ASN A 200 3.28 -10.09 5.55
CA ASN A 200 2.74 -11.40 5.90
C ASN A 200 1.54 -11.23 6.85
N PRO A 201 0.36 -11.79 6.51
CA PRO A 201 -0.83 -11.67 7.34
C PRO A 201 -0.69 -12.35 8.72
N ASN A 202 0.31 -13.22 8.89
CA ASN A 202 0.60 -13.91 10.17
C ASN A 202 1.44 -13.08 11.14
N ILE A 203 1.92 -11.89 10.76
CA ILE A 203 2.53 -10.96 11.72
C ILE A 203 1.47 -10.63 12.78
N PRO A 204 1.82 -10.74 14.09
CA PRO A 204 0.90 -10.39 15.18
C PRO A 204 0.34 -8.97 14.98
N LYS A 205 -0.93 -8.79 15.27
CA LYS A 205 -1.64 -7.50 15.17
C LYS A 205 -2.12 -7.12 16.56
N GLU A 206 -1.83 -5.89 16.92
CA GLU A 206 -2.30 -5.26 18.16
C GLU A 206 -3.38 -4.21 17.87
#